data_92f9af52bcefaa65f38542a07d7f9141
#
_entry.id   92f9af52bcefaa65f38542a07d7f9141
#
_cell.length_a   1.000
_cell.length_b   1.000
_cell.length_c   1.000
_cell.angle_alpha   90.00
_cell.angle_beta   90.00
_cell.angle_gamma   90.00
#
_symmetry.space_group_name_H-M   'P 1'
#
loop_
_entity.id
_entity.type
_entity.pdbx_description
1 polymer ?
#
loop_
_entity_poly.entity_id
_entity_poly.type
_entity_poly.pdbx_seq_one_letter_code
_entity_poly.pdbx_strand_id
1 'polypeptide(L)'
;MKPPVFAFLVVFLSVFAVGLRAAEPPSPKPMRAAKVLFLGNSITRHAPKPEIGWTADWGMAASAMEKDYVHLLAADLGRAAGMVPQIMVSNVADFERRYDRFDLEAELKAELAFGADLVVVAVGENVADPVEAGDREKFAAAFSGLLGVLRKHGQPAIFVRSSFWPHPVKDGIMRKASADAGVTFVDISGWAGAGPLTAGSERKIEHAGVAGHPGDKGMKAIAEALFAAIQKAPATR
;
A
#
# COMPACT_ATOMS: atom_id res chain seq x y z
N MET A 1 -75.62 51.96 24.26
CA MET A 1 -74.48 51.40 25.05
C MET A 1 -73.72 50.42 24.21
N LYS A 2 -72.48 50.73 23.82
CA LYS A 2 -71.60 49.82 23.04
C LYS A 2 -70.70 49.10 24.02
N PRO A 3 -70.43 47.82 23.88
CA PRO A 3 -69.48 47.11 24.75
C PRO A 3 -68.01 47.42 24.36
N PRO A 4 -67.08 47.31 25.28
CA PRO A 4 -65.68 47.56 25.00
C PRO A 4 -65.00 46.37 24.30
N VAL A 5 -64.19 46.71 23.31
CA VAL A 5 -63.32 45.72 22.60
C VAL A 5 -62.05 45.57 23.39
N PHE A 6 -61.80 44.42 23.94
CA PHE A 6 -60.50 44.07 24.53
C PHE A 6 -59.57 43.53 23.42
N ALA A 7 -58.49 44.30 23.15
CA ALA A 7 -57.43 43.85 22.27
C ALA A 7 -56.45 42.99 23.07
N PHE A 8 -56.35 41.69 22.70
CA PHE A 8 -55.30 40.78 23.22
C PHE A 8 -54.02 41.03 22.43
N LEU A 9 -52.99 41.51 23.11
CA LEU A 9 -51.66 41.62 22.56
C LEU A 9 -50.93 40.28 22.71
N VAL A 10 -50.79 39.52 21.59
CA VAL A 10 -50.00 38.27 21.55
C VAL A 10 -48.53 38.65 21.31
N VAL A 11 -47.71 38.49 22.34
CA VAL A 11 -46.25 38.64 22.23
C VAL A 11 -45.64 37.33 21.75
N PHE A 12 -45.17 37.31 20.52
CA PHE A 12 -44.39 36.16 20.00
C PHE A 12 -42.95 36.26 20.54
N LEU A 13 -42.63 35.33 21.46
CA LEU A 13 -41.24 35.17 21.95
C LEU A 13 -40.50 34.25 20.96
N SER A 14 -39.71 34.79 20.07
CA SER A 14 -38.83 34.05 19.15
C SER A 14 -37.61 33.54 19.92
N VAL A 15 -37.59 32.27 20.25
CA VAL A 15 -36.45 31.56 20.82
C VAL A 15 -35.47 31.27 19.70
N PHE A 16 -34.38 32.04 19.58
CA PHE A 16 -33.24 31.72 18.73
C PHE A 16 -32.47 30.57 19.38
N ALA A 17 -32.65 29.35 18.86
CA ALA A 17 -31.80 28.23 19.20
C ALA A 17 -30.44 28.43 18.51
N VAL A 18 -29.45 28.90 19.24
CA VAL A 18 -28.06 28.88 18.80
C VAL A 18 -27.59 27.42 18.85
N GLY A 19 -27.63 26.77 17.69
CA GLY A 19 -27.07 25.43 17.54
C GLY A 19 -25.56 25.46 17.78
N LEU A 20 -25.10 24.92 18.91
CA LEU A 20 -23.69 24.59 19.11
C LEU A 20 -23.31 23.52 18.06
N ARG A 21 -22.66 23.96 16.99
CA ARG A 21 -22.00 23.05 16.04
C ARG A 21 -20.82 22.44 16.77
N ALA A 22 -20.91 21.16 17.11
CA ALA A 22 -19.75 20.43 17.65
C ALA A 22 -18.59 20.60 16.66
N ALA A 23 -17.43 21.04 17.16
CA ALA A 23 -16.23 21.15 16.34
C ALA A 23 -15.92 19.76 15.79
N GLU A 24 -15.83 19.63 14.47
CA GLU A 24 -15.33 18.39 13.86
C GLU A 24 -13.96 18.06 14.46
N PRO A 25 -13.72 16.80 14.83
CA PRO A 25 -12.41 16.41 15.31
C PRO A 25 -11.36 16.76 14.24
N PRO A 26 -10.21 17.30 14.64
CA PRO A 26 -9.16 17.67 13.70
C PRO A 26 -8.85 16.46 12.81
N SER A 27 -8.85 16.66 11.50
CA SER A 27 -8.45 15.63 10.55
C SER A 27 -7.05 15.12 10.93
N PRO A 28 -6.82 13.80 10.92
CA PRO A 28 -5.52 13.26 11.26
C PRO A 28 -4.46 13.92 10.38
N LYS A 29 -3.37 14.36 11.00
CA LYS A 29 -2.24 14.93 10.24
C LYS A 29 -1.72 13.83 9.29
N PRO A 30 -1.47 14.16 8.02
CA PRO A 30 -0.93 13.18 7.08
C PRO A 30 0.40 12.63 7.61
N MET A 31 0.60 11.31 7.44
CA MET A 31 1.87 10.68 7.79
C MET A 31 2.99 11.35 6.99
N ARG A 32 4.02 11.82 7.67
CA ARG A 32 5.21 12.40 7.05
C ARG A 32 6.30 11.34 7.04
N ALA A 33 6.56 10.77 5.87
CA ALA A 33 7.66 9.86 5.67
C ALA A 33 8.76 10.58 4.87
N ALA A 34 9.90 10.86 5.51
CA ALA A 34 11.06 11.43 4.83
C ALA A 34 11.83 10.36 4.04
N LYS A 35 11.78 9.12 4.52
CA LYS A 35 12.42 7.96 3.89
C LYS A 35 11.42 6.83 3.72
N VAL A 36 11.23 6.37 2.48
CA VAL A 36 10.31 5.28 2.14
C VAL A 36 11.07 4.13 1.50
N LEU A 37 10.96 2.95 2.10
CA LEU A 37 11.51 1.71 1.55
C LEU A 37 10.41 0.92 0.85
N PHE A 38 10.67 0.50 -0.37
CA PHE A 38 9.82 -0.41 -1.13
C PHE A 38 10.52 -1.75 -1.28
N LEU A 39 9.97 -2.79 -0.67
CA LEU A 39 10.41 -4.18 -0.83
C LEU A 39 9.38 -4.93 -1.64
N GLY A 40 9.77 -5.44 -2.80
CA GLY A 40 8.83 -6.19 -3.64
C GLY A 40 9.55 -7.02 -4.70
N ASN A 41 8.86 -7.28 -5.78
CA ASN A 41 9.35 -8.11 -6.88
C ASN A 41 9.35 -7.33 -8.21
N SER A 42 9.14 -8.01 -9.33
CA SER A 42 9.10 -7.40 -10.66
C SER A 42 8.08 -6.26 -10.79
N ILE A 43 6.97 -6.31 -10.07
CA ILE A 43 5.96 -5.23 -10.07
C ILE A 43 6.53 -3.95 -9.42
N THR A 44 7.43 -4.10 -8.44
CA THR A 44 8.06 -2.99 -7.72
C THR A 44 9.25 -2.42 -8.49
N ARG A 45 10.16 -3.31 -8.95
CA ARG A 45 11.31 -2.98 -9.79
C ARG A 45 11.79 -4.23 -10.51
N HIS A 46 12.10 -4.12 -11.78
CA HIS A 46 12.73 -5.16 -12.55
C HIS A 46 13.84 -4.58 -13.43
N ALA A 47 15.04 -5.08 -13.26
CA ALA A 47 16.18 -4.71 -14.10
C ALA A 47 15.91 -5.06 -15.58
N PRO A 48 16.61 -4.41 -16.52
CA PRO A 48 16.48 -4.72 -17.95
C PRO A 48 16.67 -6.22 -18.23
N LYS A 49 15.77 -6.77 -19.03
CA LYS A 49 15.82 -8.15 -19.53
C LYS A 49 15.35 -8.16 -21.00
N PRO A 50 16.24 -7.80 -21.94
CA PRO A 50 15.89 -7.63 -23.37
C PRO A 50 15.27 -8.88 -24.01
N GLU A 51 15.59 -10.09 -23.51
CA GLU A 51 15.10 -11.37 -24.04
C GLU A 51 13.57 -11.53 -23.88
N ILE A 52 12.97 -10.77 -22.95
CA ILE A 52 11.52 -10.72 -22.76
C ILE A 52 10.92 -9.38 -23.22
N GLY A 53 11.72 -8.55 -23.94
CA GLY A 53 11.29 -7.24 -24.40
C GLY A 53 11.20 -6.18 -23.30
N TRP A 54 11.81 -6.41 -22.11
CA TRP A 54 11.87 -5.44 -21.02
C TRP A 54 13.24 -4.76 -20.97
N THR A 55 13.31 -3.46 -21.21
CA THR A 55 14.58 -2.71 -21.29
C THR A 55 14.73 -1.63 -20.21
N ALA A 56 13.73 -1.49 -19.34
CA ALA A 56 13.69 -0.50 -18.30
C ALA A 56 14.12 -1.05 -16.93
N ASP A 57 14.33 -0.15 -15.93
CA ASP A 57 14.70 -0.48 -14.55
C ASP A 57 13.73 0.19 -13.55
N TRP A 58 12.45 -0.15 -13.67
CA TRP A 58 11.38 0.27 -12.78
C TRP A 58 10.32 -0.83 -12.68
N GLY A 59 9.14 -0.55 -12.15
CA GLY A 59 8.04 -1.52 -12.06
C GLY A 59 7.69 -2.12 -13.42
N MET A 60 7.90 -3.45 -13.58
CA MET A 60 7.72 -4.14 -14.87
C MET A 60 6.35 -3.85 -15.46
N ALA A 61 6.36 -3.53 -16.75
CA ALA A 61 5.22 -3.22 -17.58
C ALA A 61 4.53 -1.86 -17.32
N ALA A 62 5.02 -1.01 -16.43
CA ALA A 62 4.69 0.41 -16.50
C ALA A 62 5.32 1.03 -17.77
N SER A 63 4.60 1.94 -18.44
CA SER A 63 5.08 2.52 -19.70
C SER A 63 6.22 3.54 -19.51
N ALA A 64 6.37 4.06 -18.29
CA ALA A 64 7.43 4.97 -17.86
C ALA A 64 7.65 4.84 -16.34
N MET A 65 8.81 5.30 -15.87
CA MET A 65 9.16 5.24 -14.44
C MET A 65 8.15 5.98 -13.56
N GLU A 66 7.74 7.17 -13.96
CA GLU A 66 6.77 8.00 -13.25
C GLU A 66 5.34 7.44 -13.26
N LYS A 67 5.12 6.32 -13.95
CA LYS A 67 3.83 5.63 -14.03
C LYS A 67 3.81 4.30 -13.27
N ASP A 68 4.94 3.85 -12.74
CA ASP A 68 4.92 2.72 -11.82
C ASP A 68 4.35 3.12 -10.45
N TYR A 69 3.88 2.13 -9.68
CA TYR A 69 3.21 2.43 -8.41
C TYR A 69 4.14 3.04 -7.37
N VAL A 70 5.44 2.75 -7.41
CA VAL A 70 6.45 3.26 -6.48
C VAL A 70 6.56 4.76 -6.62
N HIS A 71 6.78 5.25 -7.84
CA HIS A 71 6.98 6.67 -8.13
C HIS A 71 5.68 7.45 -8.00
N LEU A 72 4.54 6.86 -8.37
CA LEU A 72 3.22 7.45 -8.15
C LEU A 72 2.95 7.63 -6.65
N LEU A 73 3.16 6.59 -5.84
CA LEU A 73 2.96 6.68 -4.39
C LEU A 73 3.93 7.67 -3.75
N ALA A 74 5.20 7.68 -4.13
CA ALA A 74 6.18 8.64 -3.63
C ALA A 74 5.79 10.09 -3.95
N ALA A 75 5.27 10.34 -5.16
CA ALA A 75 4.76 11.65 -5.55
C ALA A 75 3.52 12.07 -4.73
N ASP A 76 2.60 11.13 -4.47
CA ASP A 76 1.41 11.39 -3.66
C ASP A 76 1.77 11.71 -2.20
N LEU A 77 2.68 10.95 -1.62
CA LEU A 77 3.22 11.19 -0.27
C LEU A 77 3.91 12.55 -0.22
N GLY A 78 4.71 12.87 -1.23
CA GLY A 78 5.40 14.16 -1.33
C GLY A 78 4.43 15.34 -1.40
N ARG A 79 3.37 15.22 -2.19
CA ARG A 79 2.31 16.26 -2.27
C ARG A 79 1.58 16.44 -0.94
N ALA A 80 1.24 15.33 -0.29
CA ALA A 80 0.52 15.38 0.98
C ALA A 80 1.37 15.94 2.13
N ALA A 81 2.68 15.64 2.15
CA ALA A 81 3.60 16.08 3.20
C ALA A 81 4.25 17.45 2.91
N GLY A 82 4.17 17.96 1.67
CA GLY A 82 4.88 19.16 1.22
C GLY A 82 6.41 18.96 1.13
N MET A 83 6.88 17.71 1.01
CA MET A 83 8.30 17.35 0.90
C MET A 83 8.46 16.08 0.08
N VAL A 84 9.44 16.04 -0.82
CA VAL A 84 9.73 14.83 -1.61
C VAL A 84 10.45 13.81 -0.73
N PRO A 85 9.90 12.59 -0.55
CA PRO A 85 10.58 11.57 0.24
C PRO A 85 11.82 11.04 -0.50
N GLN A 86 12.84 10.68 0.27
CA GLN A 86 13.91 9.82 -0.25
C GLN A 86 13.36 8.39 -0.36
N ILE A 87 13.50 7.75 -1.51
CA ILE A 87 13.03 6.37 -1.71
C ILE A 87 14.21 5.42 -1.89
N MET A 88 14.06 4.20 -1.35
CA MET A 88 14.87 3.03 -1.69
C MET A 88 13.93 1.96 -2.24
N VAL A 89 14.29 1.37 -3.38
CA VAL A 89 13.44 0.40 -4.09
C VAL A 89 14.25 -0.87 -4.34
N SER A 90 13.84 -1.96 -3.70
CA SER A 90 14.56 -3.23 -3.77
C SER A 90 13.66 -4.34 -4.29
N ASN A 91 14.17 -5.07 -5.30
CA ASN A 91 13.58 -6.31 -5.75
C ASN A 91 14.07 -7.45 -4.86
N VAL A 92 13.17 -8.00 -4.05
CA VAL A 92 13.42 -9.10 -3.11
C VAL A 92 12.75 -10.41 -3.55
N ALA A 93 12.60 -10.62 -4.86
CA ALA A 93 12.03 -11.87 -5.40
C ALA A 93 12.81 -13.12 -4.97
N ASP A 94 14.06 -12.97 -4.60
CA ASP A 94 14.85 -14.07 -4.03
C ASP A 94 14.36 -14.48 -2.64
N PHE A 95 13.91 -13.55 -1.82
CA PHE A 95 13.18 -13.87 -0.59
C PHE A 95 11.95 -14.73 -0.92
N GLU A 96 11.14 -14.35 -1.88
CA GLU A 96 9.93 -15.09 -2.23
C GLU A 96 10.22 -16.54 -2.69
N ARG A 97 11.31 -16.74 -3.46
CA ARG A 97 11.66 -18.06 -4.04
C ARG A 97 12.35 -19.00 -3.08
N ARG A 98 12.98 -18.47 -2.02
CA ARG A 98 13.78 -19.25 -1.08
C ARG A 98 13.65 -18.77 0.37
N TYR A 99 12.44 -18.34 0.74
CA TYR A 99 12.12 -17.75 2.04
C TYR A 99 12.54 -18.62 3.23
N ASP A 100 12.59 -19.95 3.06
CA ASP A 100 12.98 -20.92 4.08
C ASP A 100 14.48 -20.93 4.41
N ARG A 101 15.29 -20.28 3.57
CA ARG A 101 16.75 -20.20 3.71
C ARG A 101 17.31 -18.79 3.40
N PHE A 102 16.47 -17.79 3.33
CA PHE A 102 16.88 -16.42 3.10
C PHE A 102 17.33 -15.77 4.42
N ASP A 103 18.59 -15.34 4.47
CA ASP A 103 19.15 -14.64 5.63
C ASP A 103 18.73 -13.16 5.59
N LEU A 104 17.68 -12.84 6.33
CA LEU A 104 17.06 -11.51 6.33
C LEU A 104 18.04 -10.39 6.76
N GLU A 105 18.89 -10.64 7.76
CA GLU A 105 19.82 -9.61 8.27
C GLU A 105 21.01 -9.41 7.30
N ALA A 106 21.50 -10.47 6.71
CA ALA A 106 22.63 -10.40 5.78
C ALA A 106 22.23 -9.86 4.41
N GLU A 107 21.10 -10.38 3.87
CA GLU A 107 20.70 -10.08 2.50
C GLU A 107 19.92 -8.78 2.35
N LEU A 108 19.30 -8.26 3.43
CA LEU A 108 18.64 -6.96 3.47
C LEU A 108 19.45 -5.89 4.21
N LYS A 109 20.76 -6.11 4.37
CA LYS A 109 21.62 -5.22 5.16
C LYS A 109 21.54 -3.74 4.72
N ALA A 110 21.50 -3.48 3.42
CA ALA A 110 21.41 -2.12 2.89
C ALA A 110 20.05 -1.48 3.16
N GLU A 111 18.98 -2.26 2.98
CA GLU A 111 17.60 -1.87 3.20
C GLU A 111 17.33 -1.57 4.67
N LEU A 112 17.84 -2.41 5.57
CA LEU A 112 17.73 -2.23 7.02
C LEU A 112 18.54 -1.01 7.49
N ALA A 113 19.72 -0.76 6.90
CA ALA A 113 20.54 0.41 7.21
C ALA A 113 19.98 1.72 6.64
N PHE A 114 19.03 1.67 5.70
CA PHE A 114 18.42 2.87 5.10
C PHE A 114 17.68 3.73 6.14
N GLY A 115 17.15 3.13 7.20
CA GLY A 115 16.44 3.85 8.26
C GLY A 115 15.14 4.47 7.75
N ALA A 116 14.27 3.66 7.14
CA ALA A 116 13.00 4.09 6.61
C ALA A 116 12.03 4.52 7.71
N ASP A 117 11.23 5.55 7.46
CA ASP A 117 10.08 5.94 8.28
C ASP A 117 8.82 5.12 7.89
N LEU A 118 8.77 4.73 6.61
CA LEU A 118 7.68 3.97 6.02
C LEU A 118 8.25 2.85 5.14
N VAL A 119 7.70 1.65 5.28
CA VAL A 119 8.05 0.50 4.45
C VAL A 119 6.79 -0.03 3.75
N VAL A 120 6.88 -0.20 2.45
CA VAL A 120 5.89 -0.92 1.64
C VAL A 120 6.45 -2.30 1.32
N VAL A 121 5.74 -3.35 1.74
CA VAL A 121 6.07 -4.76 1.43
C VAL A 121 5.07 -5.27 0.40
N ALA A 122 5.55 -5.58 -0.79
CA ALA A 122 4.76 -5.98 -1.96
C ALA A 122 5.30 -7.30 -2.54
N VAL A 123 5.13 -8.38 -1.78
CA VAL A 123 5.63 -9.73 -2.08
C VAL A 123 4.46 -10.73 -2.15
N GLY A 124 4.74 -11.96 -2.56
CA GLY A 124 3.78 -13.07 -2.63
C GLY A 124 3.67 -13.68 -4.03
N GLU A 125 3.94 -12.91 -5.07
CA GLU A 125 3.76 -13.33 -6.45
C GLU A 125 4.73 -14.48 -6.87
N ASN A 126 5.97 -14.48 -6.38
CA ASN A 126 6.97 -15.52 -6.70
C ASN A 126 7.10 -16.61 -5.61
N VAL A 127 6.31 -16.53 -4.55
CA VAL A 127 6.22 -17.63 -3.58
C VAL A 127 5.58 -18.83 -4.26
N ALA A 128 6.22 -19.98 -4.21
CA ALA A 128 5.63 -21.24 -4.69
C ALA A 128 4.31 -21.52 -3.96
N ASP A 129 3.37 -22.18 -4.65
CA ASP A 129 2.07 -22.46 -4.04
C ASP A 129 2.26 -23.38 -2.81
N PRO A 130 1.91 -22.90 -1.60
CA PRO A 130 2.10 -23.66 -0.37
C PRO A 130 0.97 -24.67 -0.22
N VAL A 131 1.09 -25.79 -0.95
CA VAL A 131 0.07 -26.84 -1.00
C VAL A 131 -0.01 -27.57 0.34
N GLU A 132 1.14 -27.95 0.88
CA GLU A 132 1.23 -28.71 2.12
C GLU A 132 1.20 -27.79 3.35
N ALA A 133 0.74 -28.32 4.48
CA ALA A 133 0.69 -27.58 5.74
C ALA A 133 2.08 -27.07 6.16
N GLY A 134 3.11 -27.90 6.02
CA GLY A 134 4.48 -27.53 6.34
C GLY A 134 5.02 -26.37 5.52
N ASP A 135 4.63 -26.24 4.24
CA ASP A 135 5.05 -25.11 3.41
C ASP A 135 4.35 -23.81 3.83
N ARG A 136 3.07 -23.91 4.25
CA ARG A 136 2.33 -22.79 4.81
C ARG A 136 2.95 -22.27 6.10
N GLU A 137 3.35 -23.18 6.99
CA GLU A 137 4.01 -22.84 8.25
C GLU A 137 5.38 -22.17 8.01
N LYS A 138 6.19 -22.74 7.09
CA LYS A 138 7.48 -22.14 6.71
C LYS A 138 7.32 -20.74 6.13
N PHE A 139 6.37 -20.55 5.20
CA PHE A 139 6.13 -19.23 4.63
C PHE A 139 5.61 -18.24 5.68
N ALA A 140 4.70 -18.67 6.55
CA ALA A 140 4.20 -17.85 7.65
C ALA A 140 5.32 -17.41 8.60
N ALA A 141 6.22 -18.34 8.97
CA ALA A 141 7.36 -18.04 9.83
C ALA A 141 8.35 -17.08 9.16
N ALA A 142 8.69 -17.31 7.89
CA ALA A 142 9.60 -16.45 7.13
C ALA A 142 9.04 -15.04 6.93
N PHE A 143 7.75 -14.92 6.59
CA PHE A 143 7.10 -13.62 6.42
C PHE A 143 6.97 -12.87 7.75
N SER A 144 6.63 -13.54 8.83
CA SER A 144 6.64 -12.96 10.18
C SER A 144 8.04 -12.51 10.59
N GLY A 145 9.07 -13.29 10.24
CA GLY A 145 10.47 -12.93 10.42
C GLY A 145 10.85 -11.64 9.68
N LEU A 146 10.44 -11.51 8.42
CA LEU A 146 10.65 -10.28 7.63
C LEU A 146 10.05 -9.05 8.32
N LEU A 147 8.78 -9.13 8.75
CA LEU A 147 8.14 -8.02 9.47
C LEU A 147 8.83 -7.71 10.79
N GLY A 148 9.29 -8.75 11.51
CA GLY A 148 10.03 -8.61 12.76
C GLY A 148 11.36 -7.89 12.59
N VAL A 149 12.15 -8.26 11.57
CA VAL A 149 13.44 -7.62 11.25
C VAL A 149 13.22 -6.16 10.86
N LEU A 150 12.27 -5.86 9.99
CA LEU A 150 11.95 -4.49 9.59
C LEU A 150 11.57 -3.61 10.80
N ARG A 151 10.78 -4.14 11.73
CA ARG A 151 10.39 -3.40 12.96
C ARG A 151 11.54 -3.18 13.91
N LYS A 152 12.48 -4.13 14.02
CA LYS A 152 13.69 -4.01 14.85
C LYS A 152 14.59 -2.87 14.38
N HIS A 153 14.62 -2.58 13.08
CA HIS A 153 15.46 -1.56 12.47
C HIS A 153 14.69 -0.25 12.22
N GLY A 154 14.46 0.53 13.30
CA GLY A 154 13.88 1.89 13.23
C GLY A 154 12.39 2.00 13.50
N GLN A 155 11.67 0.89 13.68
CA GLN A 155 10.21 0.86 13.93
C GLN A 155 9.39 1.66 12.90
N PRO A 156 9.60 1.45 11.61
CA PRO A 156 8.87 2.15 10.57
C PRO A 156 7.38 1.81 10.59
N ALA A 157 6.55 2.66 10.02
CA ALA A 157 5.21 2.26 9.63
C ALA A 157 5.29 1.26 8.47
N ILE A 158 4.68 0.08 8.60
CA ILE A 158 4.76 -0.97 7.58
C ILE A 158 3.38 -1.20 6.97
N PHE A 159 3.34 -1.19 5.63
CA PHE A 159 2.17 -1.50 4.83
C PHE A 159 2.46 -2.69 3.93
N VAL A 160 1.69 -3.75 4.09
CA VAL A 160 1.79 -4.98 3.30
C VAL A 160 0.66 -5.00 2.28
N ARG A 161 0.97 -5.15 1.00
CA ARG A 161 -0.01 -5.33 -0.08
C ARG A 161 -0.27 -6.82 -0.30
N SER A 162 -1.53 -7.22 -0.53
CA SER A 162 -1.84 -8.56 -1.06
C SER A 162 -1.27 -8.73 -2.49
N SER A 163 -1.18 -9.96 -2.96
CA SER A 163 -0.72 -10.26 -4.33
C SER A 163 -1.57 -9.54 -5.38
N PHE A 164 -0.95 -9.07 -6.46
CA PHE A 164 -1.66 -8.52 -7.63
C PHE A 164 -2.48 -9.60 -8.34
N TRP A 165 -1.91 -10.79 -8.48
CA TRP A 165 -2.66 -11.99 -8.87
C TRP A 165 -3.12 -12.70 -7.59
N PRO A 166 -4.39 -12.59 -7.21
CA PRO A 166 -4.87 -13.04 -5.92
C PRO A 166 -4.59 -14.52 -5.67
N HIS A 167 -4.07 -14.79 -4.49
CA HIS A 167 -3.82 -16.16 -4.04
C HIS A 167 -4.31 -16.33 -2.59
N PRO A 168 -5.53 -16.85 -2.38
CA PRO A 168 -6.18 -16.82 -1.07
C PRO A 168 -5.34 -17.38 0.09
N VAL A 169 -4.54 -18.43 -0.15
CA VAL A 169 -3.70 -19.04 0.88
C VAL A 169 -2.53 -18.12 1.24
N LYS A 170 -1.75 -17.65 0.25
CA LYS A 170 -0.61 -16.75 0.49
C LYS A 170 -1.05 -15.42 1.07
N ASP A 171 -2.08 -14.80 0.49
CA ASP A 171 -2.63 -13.54 0.97
C ASP A 171 -3.23 -13.69 2.38
N GLY A 172 -3.85 -14.84 2.70
CA GLY A 172 -4.34 -15.15 4.03
C GLY A 172 -3.21 -15.25 5.08
N ILE A 173 -2.10 -15.90 4.72
CA ILE A 173 -0.90 -15.99 5.57
C ILE A 173 -0.31 -14.59 5.82
N MET A 174 -0.11 -13.80 4.76
CA MET A 174 0.44 -12.44 4.88
C MET A 174 -0.48 -11.52 5.69
N ARG A 175 -1.79 -11.62 5.49
CA ARG A 175 -2.79 -10.87 6.28
C ARG A 175 -2.72 -11.21 7.76
N LYS A 176 -2.67 -12.52 8.09
CA LYS A 176 -2.57 -12.96 9.48
C LYS A 176 -1.27 -12.49 10.12
N ALA A 177 -0.13 -12.68 9.48
CA ALA A 177 1.16 -12.23 9.98
C ALA A 177 1.22 -10.70 10.16
N SER A 178 0.59 -9.95 9.25
CA SER A 178 0.47 -8.49 9.36
C SER A 178 -0.34 -8.08 10.60
N ALA A 179 -1.48 -8.74 10.85
CA ALA A 179 -2.31 -8.49 12.02
C ALA A 179 -1.55 -8.82 13.32
N ASP A 180 -0.89 -9.98 13.38
CA ASP A 180 -0.09 -10.42 14.53
C ASP A 180 1.08 -9.45 14.81
N ALA A 181 1.68 -8.89 13.77
CA ALA A 181 2.74 -7.89 13.89
C ALA A 181 2.23 -6.47 14.15
N GLY A 182 0.93 -6.21 14.11
CA GLY A 182 0.36 -4.86 14.25
C GLY A 182 0.74 -3.91 13.11
N VAL A 183 0.87 -4.44 11.87
CA VAL A 183 1.13 -3.67 10.65
C VAL A 183 -0.10 -3.65 9.75
N THR A 184 -0.18 -2.68 8.85
CA THR A 184 -1.35 -2.52 7.99
C THR A 184 -1.29 -3.45 6.77
N PHE A 185 -2.31 -4.29 6.61
CA PHE A 185 -2.50 -5.09 5.40
C PHE A 185 -3.46 -4.37 4.44
N VAL A 186 -3.01 -4.16 3.20
CA VAL A 186 -3.76 -3.50 2.13
C VAL A 186 -4.22 -4.56 1.13
N ASP A 187 -5.51 -4.88 1.18
CA ASP A 187 -6.10 -5.89 0.32
C ASP A 187 -6.47 -5.31 -1.04
N ILE A 188 -5.84 -5.77 -2.09
CA ILE A 188 -6.13 -5.43 -3.47
C ILE A 188 -6.71 -6.62 -4.26
N SER A 189 -7.01 -7.73 -3.60
CA SER A 189 -7.50 -8.98 -4.23
C SER A 189 -8.86 -8.82 -4.94
N GLY A 190 -9.66 -7.83 -4.52
CA GLY A 190 -10.95 -7.53 -5.13
C GLY A 190 -10.89 -7.05 -6.59
N TRP A 191 -9.69 -6.81 -7.14
CA TRP A 191 -9.50 -6.41 -8.54
C TRP A 191 -9.38 -7.59 -9.50
N ALA A 192 -9.33 -8.82 -9.00
CA ALA A 192 -9.35 -10.01 -9.84
C ALA A 192 -10.61 -10.02 -10.73
N GLY A 193 -10.41 -9.77 -12.03
CA GLY A 193 -11.52 -9.65 -12.98
C GLY A 193 -12.18 -8.26 -13.06
N ALA A 194 -11.75 -7.28 -12.27
CA ALA A 194 -12.28 -5.90 -12.28
C ALA A 194 -11.72 -5.05 -13.43
N GLY A 195 -11.77 -5.56 -14.63
CA GLY A 195 -11.33 -4.84 -15.80
C GLY A 195 -9.84 -4.94 -16.11
N PRO A 196 -9.39 -4.26 -17.15
CA PRO A 196 -8.07 -4.45 -17.71
C PRO A 196 -7.00 -3.65 -16.94
N LEU A 197 -6.50 -4.22 -15.83
CA LEU A 197 -5.40 -3.64 -15.05
C LEU A 197 -4.02 -4.14 -15.50
N THR A 198 -3.99 -5.11 -16.44
CA THR A 198 -2.73 -5.62 -16.99
C THR A 198 -2.23 -4.78 -18.16
N ALA A 199 -0.93 -4.75 -18.36
CA ALA A 199 -0.32 -3.98 -19.45
C ALA A 199 -0.74 -4.48 -20.83
N GLY A 200 -0.97 -5.78 -21.00
CA GLY A 200 -1.45 -6.37 -22.24
C GLY A 200 -2.86 -5.92 -22.65
N SER A 201 -3.65 -5.43 -21.69
CA SER A 201 -4.96 -4.85 -21.97
C SER A 201 -4.89 -3.36 -22.40
N GLU A 202 -3.78 -2.69 -22.10
CA GLU A 202 -3.57 -1.29 -22.41
C GLU A 202 -2.79 -1.09 -23.73
N ARG A 203 -1.89 -2.01 -24.04
CA ARG A 203 -1.04 -1.96 -25.23
C ARG A 203 -0.56 -3.35 -25.65
N LYS A 204 -0.15 -3.46 -26.94
CA LYS A 204 0.44 -4.69 -27.44
C LYS A 204 1.81 -4.93 -26.79
N ILE A 205 1.96 -6.06 -26.12
CA ILE A 205 3.21 -6.57 -25.55
C ILE A 205 3.34 -8.03 -26.00
N GLU A 206 4.46 -8.38 -26.61
CA GLU A 206 4.62 -9.72 -27.20
C GLU A 206 4.84 -10.80 -26.13
N HIS A 207 5.66 -10.50 -25.12
CA HIS A 207 5.94 -11.44 -24.06
C HIS A 207 4.79 -11.53 -23.05
N ALA A 208 4.10 -12.67 -22.99
CA ALA A 208 2.90 -12.87 -22.17
C ALA A 208 3.13 -12.57 -20.68
N GLY A 209 4.31 -12.92 -20.13
CA GLY A 209 4.64 -12.65 -18.74
C GLY A 209 4.70 -11.13 -18.46
N VAL A 210 5.31 -10.34 -19.36
CA VAL A 210 5.33 -8.88 -19.23
C VAL A 210 3.92 -8.31 -19.42
N ALA A 211 3.17 -8.79 -20.42
CA ALA A 211 1.79 -8.37 -20.68
C ALA A 211 0.85 -8.61 -19.50
N GLY A 212 1.09 -9.66 -18.72
CA GLY A 212 0.32 -10.01 -17.52
C GLY A 212 0.60 -9.13 -16.30
N HIS A 213 1.70 -8.38 -16.27
CA HIS A 213 1.99 -7.44 -15.18
C HIS A 213 1.02 -6.26 -15.18
N PRO A 214 0.90 -5.52 -14.05
CA PRO A 214 0.10 -4.29 -14.02
C PRO A 214 0.55 -3.30 -15.09
N GLY A 215 -0.38 -2.80 -15.90
CA GLY A 215 -0.16 -1.66 -16.78
C GLY A 215 -0.23 -0.34 -16.01
N ASP A 216 -0.21 0.78 -16.70
CA ASP A 216 -0.28 2.10 -16.08
C ASP A 216 -1.52 2.25 -15.18
N LYS A 217 -2.66 1.70 -15.57
CA LYS A 217 -3.89 1.71 -14.76
C LYS A 217 -3.76 0.83 -13.52
N GLY A 218 -3.17 -0.36 -13.67
CA GLY A 218 -2.91 -1.27 -12.56
C GLY A 218 -1.94 -0.69 -11.55
N MET A 219 -0.85 -0.10 -12.02
CA MET A 219 0.14 0.58 -11.19
C MET A 219 -0.49 1.75 -10.43
N LYS A 220 -1.30 2.56 -11.11
CA LYS A 220 -2.04 3.68 -10.48
C LYS A 220 -2.99 3.17 -9.40
N ALA A 221 -3.75 2.12 -9.67
CA ALA A 221 -4.67 1.54 -8.69
C ALA A 221 -3.93 1.02 -7.44
N ILE A 222 -2.76 0.36 -7.61
CA ILE A 222 -1.91 -0.07 -6.48
C ILE A 222 -1.46 1.14 -5.65
N ALA A 223 -0.96 2.20 -6.31
CA ALA A 223 -0.51 3.42 -5.63
C ALA A 223 -1.65 4.08 -4.83
N GLU A 224 -2.83 4.21 -5.43
CA GLU A 224 -4.01 4.80 -4.79
C GLU A 224 -4.49 4.01 -3.58
N ALA A 225 -4.50 2.67 -3.65
CA ALA A 225 -4.89 1.82 -2.52
C ALA A 225 -3.91 1.95 -1.36
N LEU A 226 -2.61 1.92 -1.64
CA LEU A 226 -1.57 2.12 -0.63
C LEU A 226 -1.65 3.53 -0.03
N PHE A 227 -1.77 4.56 -0.85
CA PHE A 227 -1.90 5.93 -0.38
C PHE A 227 -3.11 6.12 0.52
N ALA A 228 -4.27 5.60 0.12
CA ALA A 228 -5.50 5.67 0.92
C ALA A 228 -5.36 4.97 2.28
N ALA A 229 -4.64 3.84 2.33
CA ALA A 229 -4.36 3.13 3.58
C ALA A 229 -3.39 3.93 4.48
N ILE A 230 -2.35 4.52 3.90
CA ILE A 230 -1.37 5.34 4.61
C ILE A 230 -2.03 6.59 5.21
N GLN A 231 -2.93 7.25 4.47
CA GLN A 231 -3.64 8.44 4.96
C GLN A 231 -4.61 8.13 6.12
N LYS A 232 -5.10 6.90 6.21
CA LYS A 232 -5.99 6.47 7.31
C LYS A 232 -5.23 6.00 8.54
N ALA A 233 -3.95 5.68 8.41
CA ALA A 233 -3.15 5.21 9.53
C ALA A 233 -2.89 6.37 10.52
N PRO A 234 -2.90 6.09 11.84
CA PRO A 234 -2.52 7.09 12.82
C PRO A 234 -1.09 7.57 12.56
N ALA A 235 -0.85 8.88 12.70
CA ALA A 235 0.50 9.41 12.60
C ALA A 235 1.41 8.68 13.59
N THR A 236 2.47 8.04 13.10
CA THR A 236 3.53 7.48 13.94
C THR A 236 4.18 8.62 14.73
N ARG A 237 4.42 8.36 16.01
CA ARG A 237 5.03 9.31 16.95
C ARG A 237 6.51 9.53 16.64
#